data_f1dd0d818eaf6760d8f04d27f080ce03
#
_entry.id   f1dd0d818eaf6760d8f04d27f080ce03
#
_cell.length_a   1.000
_cell.length_b   1.000
_cell.length_c   1.000
_cell.angle_alpha   90.00
_cell.angle_beta   90.00
_cell.angle_gamma   90.00
#
_symmetry.space_group_name_H-M   'P 1'
#
loop_
_entity.id
_entity.type
_entity.pdbx_description
1 polymer ?
#
loop_
_entity_poly.entity_id
_entity_poly.type
_entity_poly.pdbx_seq_one_letter_code
_entity_poly.pdbx_strand_id
1 'polypeptide(L)'
;FPLTTVTVGWPAEMPEQVDRLPMEAIVHDETYHDYTPEDINKYYAYKESLPENKQFVSDNNKETLAQVFTDVRYTKKDSEAMSENLWKVMKKQGF
;
A
#
# COMPACT_ATOMS: atom_id res chain seq x y z
N PHE A 1 -2.39 -20.56 -9.29
CA PHE A 1 -3.15 -19.63 -8.45
C PHE A 1 -3.00 -18.20 -8.93
N PRO A 2 -4.05 -17.52 -9.38
CA PRO A 2 -3.95 -16.16 -9.86
C PRO A 2 -3.82 -15.18 -8.68
N LEU A 3 -2.78 -14.34 -8.72
CA LEU A 3 -2.54 -13.30 -7.71
C LEU A 3 -3.21 -11.97 -8.08
N THR A 4 -3.28 -11.69 -9.37
CA THR A 4 -3.86 -10.44 -9.86
C THR A 4 -4.37 -10.61 -11.27
N THR A 5 -5.24 -9.72 -11.69
CA THR A 5 -5.79 -9.68 -13.04
C THR A 5 -5.65 -8.26 -13.59
N VAL A 6 -5.20 -8.17 -14.84
CA VAL A 6 -5.12 -6.89 -15.57
C VAL A 6 -6.07 -6.98 -16.76
N THR A 7 -6.99 -6.03 -16.85
CA THR A 7 -7.89 -5.89 -18.00
C THR A 7 -7.36 -4.82 -18.94
N VAL A 8 -7.48 -5.08 -20.24
CA VAL A 8 -7.03 -4.16 -21.30
C VAL A 8 -8.19 -3.93 -22.26
N GLY A 9 -8.45 -2.66 -22.59
CA GLY A 9 -9.55 -2.31 -23.49
C GLY A 9 -9.73 -0.80 -23.57
N TRP A 10 -10.79 -0.37 -24.24
CA TRP A 10 -11.17 1.04 -24.30
C TRP A 10 -11.79 1.46 -22.96
N PRO A 11 -11.25 2.51 -22.30
CA PRO A 11 -11.78 2.94 -21.01
C PRO A 11 -13.15 3.60 -21.14
N ALA A 12 -14.05 3.31 -20.20
CA ALA A 12 -15.33 4.00 -20.10
C ALA A 12 -15.17 5.41 -19.51
N GLU A 13 -14.13 5.60 -18.70
CA GLU A 13 -13.79 6.88 -18.05
C GLU A 13 -12.29 7.13 -18.14
N MET A 14 -11.91 8.39 -18.14
CA MET A 14 -10.51 8.83 -18.11
C MET A 14 -10.26 9.63 -16.82
N PRO A 15 -10.16 8.97 -15.66
CA PRO A 15 -9.89 9.66 -14.41
C PRO A 15 -8.47 10.25 -14.41
N GLU A 16 -8.26 11.25 -13.57
CA GLU A 16 -6.93 11.77 -13.32
C GLU A 16 -6.03 10.70 -12.70
N GLN A 17 -4.75 10.76 -13.02
CA GLN A 17 -3.78 9.84 -12.43
C GLN A 17 -3.63 10.15 -10.94
N VAL A 18 -3.77 9.10 -10.10
CA VAL A 18 -3.47 9.23 -8.67
C VAL A 18 -1.97 9.44 -8.44
N ASP A 19 -1.63 10.07 -7.33
CA ASP A 19 -0.25 10.26 -6.93
C ASP A 19 0.49 8.93 -6.71
N ARG A 20 1.79 8.98 -6.85
CA ARG A 20 2.69 7.84 -6.64
C ARG A 20 3.70 8.16 -5.54
N LEU A 21 4.21 7.12 -4.89
CA LEU A 21 5.38 7.27 -4.04
C LEU A 21 6.62 7.59 -4.90
N PRO A 22 7.65 8.24 -4.34
CA PRO A 22 8.90 8.47 -5.06
C PRO A 22 9.51 7.16 -5.57
N MET A 23 10.21 7.23 -6.69
CA MET A 23 10.83 6.05 -7.30
C MET A 23 11.79 5.34 -6.36
N GLU A 24 12.54 6.08 -5.56
CA GLU A 24 13.49 5.57 -4.55
C GLU A 24 12.81 4.74 -3.45
N ALA A 25 11.50 4.89 -3.25
CA ALA A 25 10.73 4.07 -2.32
C ALA A 25 10.33 2.71 -2.90
N ILE A 26 10.47 2.51 -4.21
CA ILE A 26 9.96 1.32 -4.92
C ILE A 26 11.10 0.55 -5.58
N VAL A 27 12.09 1.25 -6.14
CA VAL A 27 13.19 0.66 -6.90
C VAL A 27 14.42 0.50 -6.01
N HIS A 28 14.90 -0.72 -5.91
CA HIS A 28 16.16 -1.07 -5.24
C HIS A 28 17.16 -1.50 -6.30
N ASP A 29 18.36 -0.93 -6.27
CA ASP A 29 19.42 -1.25 -7.21
C ASP A 29 20.37 -2.29 -6.58
N GLU A 30 20.44 -3.47 -7.18
CA GLU A 30 21.24 -4.65 -6.80
C GLU A 30 20.91 -5.23 -5.42
N THR A 31 20.72 -4.39 -4.40
CA THR A 31 20.44 -4.83 -3.02
C THR A 31 19.16 -4.21 -2.48
N TYR A 32 18.39 -5.00 -1.75
CA TYR A 32 17.24 -4.51 -1.01
C TYR A 32 17.69 -3.76 0.25
N HIS A 33 17.11 -2.59 0.47
CA HIS A 33 17.26 -1.82 1.70
C HIS A 33 15.91 -1.74 2.42
N ASP A 34 15.90 -2.13 3.69
CA ASP A 34 14.71 -1.98 4.50
C ASP A 34 14.47 -0.51 4.87
N TYR A 35 13.24 -0.18 5.19
CA TYR A 35 12.83 1.20 5.44
C TYR A 35 12.99 1.58 6.91
N THR A 36 13.56 2.75 7.16
CA THR A 36 13.59 3.35 8.48
C THR A 36 12.33 4.23 8.69
N PRO A 37 11.97 4.59 9.94
CA PRO A 37 10.89 5.54 10.18
C PRO A 37 11.08 6.88 9.45
N GLU A 38 12.32 7.35 9.32
CA GLU A 38 12.68 8.57 8.60
C GLU A 38 12.41 8.43 7.10
N ASP A 39 12.73 7.27 6.51
CA ASP A 39 12.43 6.97 5.10
C ASP A 39 10.93 6.99 4.84
N ILE A 40 10.16 6.36 5.71
CA ILE A 40 8.70 6.31 5.61
C ILE A 40 8.12 7.74 5.65
N ASN A 41 8.55 8.56 6.59
CA ASN A 41 8.12 9.94 6.68
C ASN A 41 8.47 10.74 5.43
N LYS A 42 9.68 10.57 4.92
CA LYS A 42 10.16 11.23 3.68
C LYS A 42 9.32 10.83 2.47
N TYR A 43 9.10 9.54 2.25
CA TYR A 43 8.40 9.03 1.08
C TYR A 43 6.91 9.35 1.09
N TYR A 44 6.28 9.46 2.24
CA TYR A 44 4.88 9.80 2.38
C TYR A 44 4.61 11.31 2.50
N ALA A 45 5.65 12.14 2.61
CA ALA A 45 5.49 13.58 2.85
C ALA A 45 4.59 14.27 1.83
N TYR A 46 4.80 14.03 0.53
CA TYR A 46 3.96 14.62 -0.51
C TYR A 46 2.53 14.09 -0.45
N LYS A 47 2.36 12.78 -0.37
CA LYS A 47 1.04 12.14 -0.29
C LYS A 47 0.24 12.66 0.91
N GLU A 48 0.89 12.77 2.06
CA GLU A 48 0.28 13.29 3.28
C GLU A 48 -0.07 14.78 3.17
N SER A 49 0.63 15.56 2.35
CA SER A 49 0.35 16.99 2.12
C SER A 49 -0.94 17.24 1.34
N LEU A 50 -1.47 16.26 0.64
CA LEU A 50 -2.70 16.40 -0.14
C LEU A 50 -3.91 16.59 0.79
N PRO A 51 -4.84 17.52 0.47
CA PRO A 51 -5.96 17.84 1.35
C PRO A 51 -6.82 16.64 1.74
N GLU A 52 -7.07 15.75 0.79
CA GLU A 52 -7.85 14.51 1.00
C GLU A 52 -7.21 13.59 2.03
N ASN A 53 -5.89 13.45 1.97
CA ASN A 53 -5.15 12.62 2.89
C ASN A 53 -5.00 13.25 4.27
N LYS A 54 -4.88 14.58 4.35
CA LYS A 54 -4.93 15.30 5.63
C LYS A 54 -6.27 15.10 6.32
N GLN A 55 -7.36 15.17 5.57
CA GLN A 55 -8.69 14.92 6.11
C GLN A 55 -8.82 13.48 6.58
N PHE A 56 -8.30 12.52 5.83
CA PHE A 56 -8.32 11.10 6.19
C PHE A 56 -7.55 10.81 7.49
N VAL A 57 -6.40 11.44 7.68
CA VAL A 57 -5.63 11.35 8.92
C VAL A 57 -6.43 11.91 10.11
N SER A 58 -7.03 13.08 9.94
CA SER A 58 -7.85 13.74 10.96
C SER A 58 -9.08 12.91 11.33
N ASP A 59 -9.80 12.39 10.34
CA ASP A 59 -11.01 11.60 10.55
C ASP A 59 -10.73 10.30 11.33
N ASN A 60 -9.52 9.76 11.22
CA ASN A 60 -9.10 8.56 11.94
C ASN A 60 -8.36 8.86 13.25
N ASN A 61 -8.25 10.12 13.66
CA ASN A 61 -7.56 10.56 14.89
C ASN A 61 -6.12 10.05 14.97
N LYS A 62 -5.38 10.12 13.86
CA LYS A 62 -3.97 9.73 13.77
C LYS A 62 -3.09 10.96 13.51
N GLU A 63 -1.79 10.80 13.69
CA GLU A 63 -0.82 11.86 13.47
C GLU A 63 -0.26 11.85 12.05
N THR A 64 -0.12 10.66 11.47
CA THR A 64 0.46 10.48 10.13
C THR A 64 -0.38 9.56 9.26
N LEU A 65 -0.25 9.70 7.95
CA LEU A 65 -0.92 8.84 6.98
C LEU A 65 -0.44 7.39 7.09
N ALA A 66 0.84 7.18 7.38
CA ALA A 66 1.39 5.84 7.59
C ALA A 66 0.71 5.13 8.76
N GLN A 67 0.43 5.84 9.86
CA GLN A 67 -0.31 5.28 10.99
C GLN A 67 -1.73 4.85 10.59
N VAL A 68 -2.42 5.63 9.77
CA VAL A 68 -3.75 5.25 9.28
C VAL A 68 -3.68 3.96 8.47
N PHE A 69 -2.70 3.83 7.61
CA PHE A 69 -2.54 2.63 6.79
C PHE A 69 -2.22 1.39 7.61
N THR A 70 -1.37 1.50 8.62
CA THR A 70 -0.95 0.36 9.44
C THR A 70 -1.93 -0.02 10.54
N ASP A 71 -2.62 0.95 11.12
CA ASP A 71 -3.46 0.72 12.29
C ASP A 71 -4.95 0.53 11.93
N VAL A 72 -5.40 1.09 10.80
CA VAL A 72 -6.81 1.12 10.44
C VAL A 72 -7.08 0.37 9.13
N ARG A 73 -6.35 0.68 8.07
CA ARG A 73 -6.68 0.21 6.72
C ARG A 73 -6.04 -1.12 6.35
N TYR A 74 -4.79 -1.31 6.70
CA TYR A 74 -4.01 -2.53 6.40
C TYR A 74 -3.37 -3.05 7.68
N THR A 75 -4.19 -3.52 8.60
CA THR A 75 -3.71 -3.93 9.92
C THR A 75 -2.86 -5.19 9.84
N LYS A 76 -1.93 -5.32 10.78
CA LYS A 76 -1.10 -6.52 10.90
C LYS A 76 -1.96 -7.78 11.05
N LYS A 77 -3.02 -7.69 11.85
CA LYS A 77 -3.97 -8.79 12.07
C LYS A 77 -4.62 -9.26 10.77
N ASP A 78 -5.07 -8.32 9.95
CA ASP A 78 -5.70 -8.65 8.66
C ASP A 78 -4.70 -9.24 7.67
N SER A 79 -3.47 -8.73 7.67
CA SER A 79 -2.38 -9.25 6.85
C SER A 79 -2.01 -10.69 7.24
N GLU A 80 -1.92 -10.98 8.52
CA GLU A 80 -1.66 -12.33 9.03
C GLU A 80 -2.78 -13.30 8.67
N ALA A 81 -4.04 -12.89 8.85
CA ALA A 81 -5.21 -13.70 8.50
C ALA A 81 -5.27 -14.00 6.98
N MET A 82 -5.00 -12.98 6.16
CA MET A 82 -4.95 -13.16 4.71
C MET A 82 -3.82 -14.12 4.30
N SER A 83 -2.65 -13.98 4.88
CA SER A 83 -1.50 -14.85 4.60
C SER A 83 -1.78 -16.31 4.96
N GLU A 84 -2.40 -16.54 6.10
CA GLU A 84 -2.80 -17.89 6.53
C GLU A 84 -3.82 -18.51 5.55
N ASN A 85 -4.83 -17.76 5.17
CA ASN A 85 -5.83 -18.22 4.22
C ASN A 85 -5.22 -18.51 2.84
N LEU A 86 -4.34 -17.65 2.36
CA LEU A 86 -3.65 -17.82 1.10
C LEU A 86 -2.80 -19.11 1.12
N TRP A 87 -2.06 -19.36 2.19
CA TRP A 87 -1.30 -20.58 2.36
C TRP A 87 -2.18 -21.84 2.30
N LYS A 88 -3.33 -21.83 2.95
CA LYS A 88 -4.29 -22.94 2.91
C LYS A 88 -4.74 -23.25 1.48
N VAL A 89 -5.05 -22.22 0.71
CA VAL A 89 -5.48 -22.35 -0.69
C VAL A 89 -4.33 -22.88 -1.55
N MET A 90 -3.14 -22.31 -1.42
CA MET A 90 -1.95 -22.73 -2.17
C MET A 90 -1.59 -24.18 -1.91
N LYS A 91 -1.61 -24.63 -0.65
CA LYS A 91 -1.34 -26.03 -0.29
C LYS A 91 -2.35 -26.99 -0.90
N LYS A 92 -3.63 -26.63 -0.95
CA LYS A 92 -4.65 -27.43 -1.63
C LYS A 92 -4.40 -27.60 -3.12
N GLN A 93 -3.69 -26.66 -3.73
CA GLN A 93 -3.34 -26.68 -5.15
C GLN A 93 -1.96 -27.30 -5.43
N GLY A 94 -1.27 -27.83 -4.42
CA GLY A 94 -0.01 -28.54 -4.58
C GLY A 94 1.25 -27.67 -4.46
N PHE A 95 1.12 -26.48 -3.93
CA PHE A 95 2.27 -25.60 -3.68
C PHE A 95 2.97 -25.90 -2.35
#